data_0bfecb9d15011c8ebba7d94c051a1f00
#
_entry.id   0bfecb9d15011c8ebba7d94c051a1f00
#
_cell.length_a   1.000
_cell.length_b   1.000
_cell.length_c   1.000
_cell.angle_alpha   90.00
_cell.angle_beta   90.00
_cell.angle_gamma   90.00
#
_symmetry.space_group_name_H-M   'P 1'
#
loop_
_entity.id
_entity.type
_entity.pdbx_description
1 polymer ?
#
loop_
_entity_poly.entity_id
_entity_poly.type
_entity_poly.pdbx_seq_one_letter_code
_entity_poly.pdbx_strand_id
1 'polypeptide(L)'
;IGGNNEWTNIDIVTLICSQMDKHHPQGAPHTKLITHVTDRLGHDRRYAIDASKIMSELSYKPAETFETGIRKTIQWYLDNEVWWRGILDGSYKEWIDKNYSDKKTLS
;
A
#
# COMPACT_ATOMS: atom_id res chain seq x y z
N ILE A 1 3.70 -1.50 -16.28
CA ILE A 1 2.98 -2.77 -16.49
C ILE A 1 1.83 -2.83 -15.48
N GLY A 2 0.62 -3.00 -15.97
CA GLY A 2 -0.56 -3.07 -15.13
C GLY A 2 -1.00 -4.49 -14.83
N GLY A 3 -1.69 -4.67 -13.70
CA GLY A 3 -2.19 -5.97 -13.26
C GLY A 3 -3.70 -6.18 -13.49
N ASN A 4 -4.34 -5.33 -14.27
CA ASN A 4 -5.79 -5.36 -14.51
C ASN A 4 -6.63 -5.23 -13.23
N ASN A 5 -6.14 -4.46 -12.28
CA ASN A 5 -6.81 -4.22 -11.00
C ASN A 5 -7.07 -2.73 -10.81
N GLU A 6 -8.33 -2.37 -10.60
CA GLU A 6 -8.75 -1.03 -10.27
C GLU A 6 -9.49 -1.07 -8.93
N TRP A 7 -8.84 -0.57 -7.89
CA TRP A 7 -9.38 -0.57 -6.53
C TRP A 7 -9.39 0.85 -5.99
N THR A 8 -10.43 1.22 -5.25
CA THR A 8 -10.40 2.48 -4.50
C THR A 8 -9.47 2.34 -3.30
N ASN A 9 -8.91 3.46 -2.84
CA ASN A 9 -8.04 3.45 -1.65
C ASN A 9 -8.76 2.87 -0.43
N ILE A 10 -10.02 3.23 -0.22
CA ILE A 10 -10.76 2.72 0.93
C ILE A 10 -10.99 1.20 0.84
N ASP A 11 -11.22 0.68 -0.36
CA ASP A 11 -11.38 -0.76 -0.56
C ASP A 11 -10.10 -1.52 -0.28
N ILE A 12 -8.96 -0.98 -0.73
CA ILE A 12 -7.64 -1.55 -0.44
C ILE A 12 -7.37 -1.55 1.07
N VAL A 13 -7.58 -0.42 1.73
CA VAL A 13 -7.35 -0.28 3.17
C VAL A 13 -8.25 -1.24 3.95
N THR A 14 -9.52 -1.33 3.56
CA THR A 14 -10.47 -2.25 4.20
C THR A 14 -10.05 -3.71 4.02
N LEU A 15 -9.59 -4.08 2.84
CA LEU A 15 -9.08 -5.43 2.58
C LEU A 15 -7.84 -5.73 3.43
N ILE A 16 -6.90 -4.78 3.52
CA ILE A 16 -5.72 -4.93 4.39
C ILE A 16 -6.15 -5.13 5.85
N CYS A 17 -7.08 -4.32 6.34
CA CYS A 17 -7.59 -4.45 7.71
C CYS A 17 -8.21 -5.83 7.94
N SER A 18 -9.00 -6.32 7.00
CA SER A 18 -9.63 -7.64 7.13
C SER A 18 -8.60 -8.78 7.13
N GLN A 19 -7.54 -8.68 6.34
CA GLN A 19 -6.43 -9.65 6.37
C GLN A 19 -5.65 -9.57 7.68
N MET A 20 -5.41 -8.37 8.19
CA MET A 20 -4.76 -8.18 9.49
C MET A 20 -5.58 -8.75 10.64
N ASP A 21 -6.91 -8.64 10.59
CA ASP A 21 -7.79 -9.24 11.59
C ASP A 21 -7.64 -10.76 11.65
N LYS A 22 -7.38 -11.40 10.51
CA LYS A 22 -7.14 -12.85 10.44
C LYS A 22 -5.75 -13.24 10.94
N HIS A 23 -4.73 -12.48 10.56
CA HIS A 23 -3.33 -12.80 10.87
C HIS A 23 -2.89 -12.30 12.25
N HIS A 24 -3.52 -11.27 12.75
CA HIS A 24 -3.18 -10.63 14.04
C HIS A 24 -4.44 -10.23 14.80
N PRO A 25 -5.20 -11.22 15.33
CA PRO A 25 -6.50 -10.98 15.96
C PRO A 25 -6.47 -10.03 17.16
N GLN A 26 -5.32 -9.91 17.85
CA GLN A 26 -5.19 -9.07 19.05
C GLN A 26 -5.47 -7.58 18.77
N GLY A 27 -5.23 -7.13 17.54
CA GLY A 27 -5.47 -5.75 17.14
C GLY A 27 -6.84 -5.53 16.49
N ALA A 28 -7.65 -6.56 16.32
CA ALA A 28 -8.93 -6.48 15.61
C ALA A 28 -9.98 -5.68 16.40
N PRO A 29 -10.88 -4.97 15.70
CA PRO A 29 -10.89 -4.74 14.26
C PRO A 29 -9.88 -3.65 13.86
N HIS A 30 -9.03 -3.95 12.89
CA HIS A 30 -8.00 -3.00 12.42
C HIS A 30 -8.61 -1.78 11.71
N THR A 31 -9.86 -1.87 11.26
CA THR A 31 -10.58 -0.74 10.67
C THR A 31 -10.70 0.46 11.62
N LYS A 32 -10.61 0.25 12.94
CA LYS A 32 -10.59 1.34 13.92
C LYS A 32 -9.40 2.29 13.76
N LEU A 33 -8.34 1.86 13.07
CA LEU A 33 -7.15 2.66 12.81
C LEU A 33 -7.29 3.57 11.58
N ILE A 34 -8.36 3.41 10.81
CA ILE A 34 -8.61 4.24 9.63
C ILE A 34 -8.88 5.66 10.07
N THR A 35 -8.09 6.60 9.55
CA THR A 35 -8.24 8.03 9.82
C THR A 35 -8.31 8.77 8.50
N HIS A 36 -9.37 9.54 8.31
CA HIS A 36 -9.54 10.38 7.14
C HIS A 36 -8.77 11.69 7.33
N VAL A 37 -8.02 12.09 6.33
CA VAL A 37 -7.22 13.32 6.35
C VAL A 37 -7.58 14.18 5.14
N THR A 38 -7.20 15.46 5.19
CA THR A 38 -7.34 16.34 4.04
C THR A 38 -6.46 15.85 2.90
N ASP A 39 -7.04 15.72 1.71
CA ASP A 39 -6.30 15.25 0.54
C ASP A 39 -5.27 16.29 0.09
N ARG A 40 -4.18 15.83 -0.51
CA ARG A 40 -3.19 16.75 -1.08
C ARG A 40 -3.74 17.41 -2.35
N LEU A 41 -3.27 18.60 -2.64
CA LEU A 41 -3.63 19.30 -3.88
C LEU A 41 -3.09 18.54 -5.10
N GLY A 42 -3.91 18.46 -6.15
CA GLY A 42 -3.52 17.78 -7.38
C GLY A 42 -3.42 16.28 -7.27
N HIS A 43 -3.99 15.66 -6.25
CA HIS A 43 -3.99 14.21 -6.10
C HIS A 43 -4.83 13.55 -7.19
N ASP A 44 -4.24 12.58 -7.87
CA ASP A 44 -4.97 11.81 -8.88
C ASP A 44 -6.13 11.04 -8.25
N ARG A 45 -7.28 11.16 -8.86
CA ARG A 45 -8.49 10.51 -8.37
C ARG A 45 -8.49 9.00 -8.61
N ARG A 46 -7.79 8.57 -9.68
CA ARG A 46 -7.80 7.18 -10.12
C ARG A 46 -6.53 6.85 -10.87
N TYR A 47 -6.02 5.66 -10.63
CA TYR A 47 -4.95 5.06 -11.41
C TYR A 47 -5.50 3.83 -12.12
N ALA A 48 -5.34 3.79 -13.44
CA ALA A 48 -5.73 2.65 -14.24
C ALA A 48 -4.71 2.47 -15.37
N ILE A 49 -4.28 1.25 -15.60
CA ILE A 49 -3.32 0.91 -16.65
C ILE A 49 -3.94 -0.15 -17.53
N ASP A 50 -3.98 0.13 -18.84
CA ASP A 50 -4.39 -0.84 -19.85
C ASP A 50 -3.18 -1.72 -20.22
N ALA A 51 -3.21 -2.98 -19.82
CA ALA A 51 -2.15 -3.96 -20.08
C ALA A 51 -2.40 -4.79 -21.35
N SER A 52 -3.40 -4.45 -22.16
CA SER A 52 -3.79 -5.29 -23.31
C SER A 52 -2.67 -5.48 -24.33
N LYS A 53 -1.84 -4.48 -24.59
CA LYS A 53 -0.73 -4.59 -25.54
C LYS A 53 0.33 -5.60 -25.07
N ILE A 54 0.79 -5.50 -23.85
CA ILE A 54 1.79 -6.43 -23.32
C ILE A 54 1.22 -7.86 -23.22
N MET A 55 -0.05 -7.98 -22.88
CA MET A 55 -0.73 -9.28 -22.82
C MET A 55 -0.82 -9.93 -24.20
N SER A 56 -1.18 -9.17 -25.23
CA SER A 56 -1.34 -9.71 -26.59
C SER A 56 -0.01 -9.96 -27.28
N GLU A 57 0.98 -9.08 -27.12
CA GLU A 57 2.26 -9.19 -27.83
C GLU A 57 3.29 -10.08 -27.14
N LEU A 58 3.32 -10.09 -25.81
CA LEU A 58 4.31 -10.84 -25.01
C LEU A 58 3.70 -11.96 -24.18
N SER A 59 2.44 -12.26 -24.36
CA SER A 59 1.72 -13.28 -23.58
C SER A 59 1.83 -13.05 -22.07
N TYR A 60 1.97 -11.80 -21.67
CA TYR A 60 2.04 -11.44 -20.25
C TYR A 60 0.73 -11.78 -19.56
N LYS A 61 0.85 -12.35 -18.37
CA LYS A 61 -0.30 -12.63 -17.50
C LYS A 61 0.12 -12.44 -16.04
N PRO A 62 -0.63 -11.66 -15.26
CA PRO A 62 -0.35 -11.58 -13.82
C PRO A 62 -0.39 -12.95 -13.17
N ALA A 63 0.62 -13.26 -12.36
CA ALA A 63 0.69 -14.53 -11.64
C ALA A 63 -0.23 -14.58 -10.41
N GLU A 64 -0.62 -13.39 -9.91
CA GLU A 64 -1.45 -13.24 -8.73
C GLU A 64 -2.64 -12.35 -9.03
N THR A 65 -3.78 -12.59 -8.38
CA THR A 65 -4.84 -11.60 -8.27
C THR A 65 -4.46 -10.56 -7.22
N PHE A 66 -5.21 -9.45 -7.14
CA PHE A 66 -4.96 -8.47 -6.09
C PHE A 66 -5.14 -9.10 -4.69
N GLU A 67 -6.20 -9.87 -4.49
CA GLU A 67 -6.50 -10.51 -3.20
C GLU A 67 -5.41 -11.50 -2.78
N THR A 68 -4.95 -12.35 -3.70
CA THR A 68 -3.91 -13.33 -3.39
C THR A 68 -2.56 -12.66 -3.18
N GLY A 69 -2.24 -11.65 -3.98
CA GLY A 69 -1.00 -10.89 -3.87
C GLY A 69 -0.91 -10.08 -2.60
N ILE A 70 -1.98 -9.34 -2.23
CA ILE A 70 -1.98 -8.53 -1.00
C ILE A 70 -1.87 -9.41 0.25
N ARG A 71 -2.50 -10.58 0.26
CA ARG A 71 -2.39 -11.52 1.37
C ARG A 71 -0.95 -11.98 1.57
N LYS A 72 -0.27 -12.33 0.48
CA LYS A 72 1.15 -12.73 0.52
C LYS A 72 2.04 -11.58 0.96
N THR A 73 1.76 -10.37 0.51
CA THR A 73 2.50 -9.16 0.89
C THR A 73 2.37 -8.89 2.38
N ILE A 74 1.16 -8.96 2.92
CA ILE A 74 0.91 -8.77 4.35
C ILE A 74 1.67 -9.82 5.16
N GLN A 75 1.59 -11.09 4.75
CA GLN A 75 2.30 -12.17 5.42
C GLN A 75 3.82 -11.92 5.41
N TRP A 76 4.35 -11.44 4.28
CA TRP A 76 5.76 -11.11 4.19
C TRP A 76 6.17 -10.04 5.21
N TYR A 77 5.38 -8.97 5.35
CA TYR A 77 5.67 -7.92 6.32
C TYR A 77 5.62 -8.45 7.76
N LEU A 78 4.65 -9.29 8.07
CA LEU A 78 4.54 -9.90 9.40
C LEU A 78 5.74 -10.82 9.71
N ASP A 79 6.23 -11.55 8.72
CA ASP A 79 7.36 -12.47 8.86
C ASP A 79 8.73 -11.77 8.84
N ASN A 80 8.79 -10.53 8.37
CA ASN A 80 10.04 -9.78 8.21
C ASN A 80 10.06 -8.50 9.06
N GLU A 81 9.53 -8.56 10.26
CA GLU A 81 9.38 -7.42 11.16
C GLU A 81 10.71 -6.73 11.48
N VAL A 82 11.77 -7.50 11.68
CA VAL A 82 13.11 -6.95 11.96
C VAL A 82 13.59 -6.06 10.81
N TRP A 83 13.31 -6.47 9.56
CA TRP A 83 13.74 -5.71 8.38
C TRP A 83 13.08 -4.32 8.33
N TRP A 84 11.75 -4.25 8.39
CA TRP A 84 11.07 -2.95 8.25
C TRP A 84 11.16 -2.10 9.50
N ARG A 85 11.28 -2.69 10.70
CA ARG A 85 11.56 -1.92 11.92
C ARG A 85 12.92 -1.26 11.86
N GLY A 86 13.93 -1.91 11.27
CA GLY A 86 15.23 -1.32 11.06
C GLY A 86 15.21 -0.12 10.12
N ILE A 87 14.31 -0.11 9.13
CA ILE A 87 14.12 1.03 8.23
C ILE A 87 13.41 2.18 8.94
N LEU A 88 12.47 1.87 9.84
CA LEU A 88 11.70 2.87 10.60
C LEU A 88 12.41 3.36 11.86
N ASP A 89 13.69 3.03 12.03
CA ASP A 89 14.48 3.54 13.14
C ASP A 89 14.68 5.07 13.04
N GLY A 90 15.37 5.66 14.05
CA GLY A 90 15.54 7.09 14.13
C GLY A 90 16.18 7.75 12.89
N SER A 91 17.10 7.06 12.23
CA SER A 91 17.83 7.62 11.09
C SER A 91 16.95 7.84 9.87
N TYR A 92 16.07 6.89 9.56
CA TYR A 92 15.11 7.05 8.45
C TYR A 92 14.07 8.11 8.77
N LYS A 93 13.62 8.16 10.00
CA LYS A 93 12.66 9.17 10.47
C LYS A 93 13.23 10.58 10.38
N GLU A 94 14.49 10.75 10.77
CA GLU A 94 15.22 12.02 10.62
C GLU A 94 15.32 12.43 9.14
N TRP A 95 15.60 11.50 8.26
CA TRP A 95 15.66 11.76 6.83
C TRP A 95 14.29 12.24 6.29
N ILE A 96 13.20 11.60 6.68
CA ILE A 96 11.85 12.01 6.30
C ILE A 96 11.55 13.41 6.81
N ASP A 97 11.78 13.67 8.08
CA ASP A 97 11.51 14.96 8.69
C ASP A 97 12.27 16.08 8.00
N LYS A 98 13.54 15.85 7.67
CA LYS A 98 14.39 16.80 6.97
C LYS A 98 13.90 17.09 5.55
N ASN A 99 13.46 16.07 4.82
CA ASN A 99 13.10 16.22 3.40
C ASN A 99 11.65 16.63 3.16
N TYR A 100 10.75 16.34 4.10
CA TYR A 100 9.33 16.64 3.96
C TYR A 100 8.86 17.86 4.76
N SER A 101 9.50 18.20 5.88
CA SER A 101 9.19 19.45 6.59
C SER A 101 9.57 20.67 5.75
N ASP A 102 10.67 20.65 5.01
CA ASP A 102 11.08 21.72 4.11
C ASP A 102 10.08 21.93 2.96
N LYS A 103 9.39 20.88 2.52
CA LYS A 103 8.36 20.96 1.48
C LYS A 103 7.06 21.56 2.00
N LYS A 104 6.75 21.43 3.28
CA LYS A 104 5.58 22.07 3.90
C LYS A 104 5.74 23.57 4.05
N THR A 105 6.97 24.06 4.18
CA THR A 105 7.27 25.50 4.29
C THR A 105 7.29 26.20 2.93
N LEU A 106 7.41 25.49 1.82
CA LEU A 106 7.44 26.01 0.45
C LEU A 106 6.06 26.03 -0.22
N SER A 107 5.07 25.44 0.39
CA SER A 107 3.69 25.45 -0.06
C SER A 107 2.90 26.49 0.71
#